data_623f239987749a0ada3daafd5460adba
#
_entry.id   623f239987749a0ada3daafd5460adba
#
_cell.length_a   1.000
_cell.length_b   1.000
_cell.length_c   1.000
_cell.angle_alpha   90.00
_cell.angle_beta   90.00
_cell.angle_gamma   90.00
#
_symmetry.space_group_name_H-M   'P 1'
#
loop_
_entity.id
_entity.type
_entity.pdbx_description
1 polymer ?
#
loop_
_entity_poly.entity_id
_entity_poly.type
_entity_poly.pdbx_seq_one_letter_code
_entity_poly.pdbx_strand_id
1 'polypeptide(L)'
;EQWLYRNLDRSQARWKVLAQQIMVMDLDRKEGPEPGYNLDTWAGYAIPRRRLLERVRDRRIDNLVVLTGDEHQNYAGELHIDGRDPSGPPVASEFVTTSISSSGDGTDQRADGRRYLADNPFLKFNNAQRGYAVCDVTAERWQTEFKVLDKVSDRSGTLSTRATFAVVAGDPRVVPA
;
A
#
# COMPACT_ATOMS: atom_id res chain seq x y z
N GLU A 1 -5.53 -20.04 -1.82
CA GLU A 1 -4.26 -19.82 -1.14
C GLU A 1 -3.13 -20.61 -1.80
N GLN A 2 -3.23 -21.93 -1.92
CA GLN A 2 -2.17 -22.79 -2.51
C GLN A 2 -1.82 -22.45 -3.96
N TRP A 3 -2.78 -22.02 -4.78
CA TRP A 3 -2.52 -21.55 -6.13
C TRP A 3 -1.57 -20.34 -6.12
N LEU A 4 -1.85 -19.35 -5.28
CA LEU A 4 -1.02 -18.16 -5.13
C LEU A 4 0.40 -18.54 -4.70
N TYR A 5 0.51 -19.37 -3.69
CA TYR A 5 1.80 -19.82 -3.16
C TYR A 5 2.66 -20.54 -4.20
N ARG A 6 2.07 -21.48 -4.96
CA ARG A 6 2.79 -22.16 -6.04
C ARG A 6 3.28 -21.20 -7.12
N ASN A 7 2.48 -20.17 -7.45
CA ASN A 7 2.89 -19.21 -8.47
C ASN A 7 3.99 -18.27 -7.96
N LEU A 8 3.91 -17.80 -6.74
CA LEU A 8 4.96 -17.00 -6.12
C LEU A 8 6.27 -17.78 -6.04
N ASP A 9 6.23 -19.03 -5.58
CA ASP A 9 7.43 -19.90 -5.45
C ASP A 9 8.12 -20.18 -6.79
N ARG A 10 7.35 -20.27 -7.88
CA ARG A 10 7.88 -20.64 -9.22
C ARG A 10 8.26 -19.43 -10.06
N SER A 11 7.82 -18.24 -9.66
CA SER A 11 8.01 -17.04 -10.46
C SER A 11 9.50 -16.69 -10.59
N GLN A 12 9.98 -16.58 -11.82
CA GLN A 12 11.31 -16.09 -12.17
C GLN A 12 11.29 -14.60 -12.56
N ALA A 13 10.11 -13.95 -12.48
CA ALA A 13 9.99 -12.52 -12.78
C ALA A 13 10.81 -11.71 -11.79
N ARG A 14 11.43 -10.63 -12.27
CA ARG A 14 12.17 -9.68 -11.43
C ARG A 14 11.27 -9.07 -10.37
N TRP A 15 10.08 -8.63 -10.75
CA TRP A 15 9.04 -8.11 -9.86
C TRP A 15 7.86 -9.08 -9.80
N LYS A 16 7.33 -9.33 -8.62
CA LYS A 16 6.09 -10.05 -8.38
C LYS A 16 5.05 -9.04 -7.97
N VAL A 17 3.90 -9.06 -8.62
CA VAL A 17 2.84 -8.08 -8.35
C VAL A 17 1.58 -8.82 -7.91
N LEU A 18 1.08 -8.46 -6.74
CA LEU A 18 -0.25 -8.87 -6.30
C LEU A 18 -1.21 -7.69 -6.53
N ALA A 19 -1.90 -7.71 -7.68
CA ALA A 19 -3.02 -6.81 -7.93
C ALA A 19 -4.27 -7.41 -7.30
N GLN A 20 -4.76 -6.80 -6.22
CA GLN A 20 -5.87 -7.33 -5.43
C GLN A 20 -6.73 -6.19 -4.86
N GLN A 21 -7.83 -6.47 -4.17
CA GLN A 21 -8.87 -5.49 -3.92
C GLN A 21 -8.63 -4.64 -2.68
N ILE A 22 -8.32 -5.27 -1.53
CA ILE A 22 -8.40 -4.65 -0.21
C ILE A 22 -7.04 -4.55 0.47
N MET A 23 -6.84 -3.55 1.31
CA MET A 23 -5.56 -3.25 1.98
C MET A 23 -4.99 -4.46 2.74
N VAL A 24 -3.68 -4.71 2.53
CA VAL A 24 -2.90 -5.74 3.24
C VAL A 24 -2.19 -5.17 4.47
N MET A 25 -1.86 -3.90 4.48
CA MET A 25 -1.30 -3.23 5.67
C MET A 25 -2.24 -3.36 6.87
N ASP A 26 -1.69 -3.66 8.05
CA ASP A 26 -2.43 -3.68 9.34
C ASP A 26 -2.60 -2.27 9.89
N LEU A 27 -3.33 -1.43 9.18
CA LEU A 27 -3.51 -0.02 9.52
C LEU A 27 -4.35 0.12 10.80
N ASP A 28 -3.72 0.61 11.89
CA ASP A 28 -4.45 1.01 13.09
C ASP A 28 -5.21 2.32 12.82
N ARG A 29 -6.53 2.25 12.98
CA ARG A 29 -7.44 3.36 12.70
C ARG A 29 -8.05 3.97 13.95
N LYS A 30 -7.76 3.41 15.13
CA LYS A 30 -8.34 3.85 16.39
C LYS A 30 -7.39 4.78 17.14
N GLU A 31 -7.92 5.80 17.75
CA GLU A 31 -7.19 6.65 18.67
C GLU A 31 -7.06 5.96 20.05
N GLY A 32 -5.89 6.10 20.68
CA GLY A 32 -5.60 5.59 22.01
C GLY A 32 -4.80 4.30 22.03
N PRO A 33 -4.59 3.69 23.21
CA PRO A 33 -3.63 2.61 23.38
C PRO A 33 -4.09 1.26 22.78
N GLU A 34 -5.38 1.09 22.56
CA GLU A 34 -5.94 -0.14 22.02
C GLU A 34 -6.11 -0.03 20.52
N PRO A 35 -5.47 -0.88 19.69
CA PRO A 35 -5.57 -0.79 18.25
C PRO A 35 -6.98 -1.11 17.75
N GLY A 36 -7.37 -0.49 16.65
CA GLY A 36 -8.63 -0.77 15.97
C GLY A 36 -8.46 -0.87 14.47
N TYR A 37 -8.92 -1.97 13.88
CA TYR A 37 -8.73 -2.31 12.48
C TYR A 37 -10.05 -2.30 11.70
N ASN A 38 -9.97 -2.03 10.41
CA ASN A 38 -11.06 -2.33 9.49
C ASN A 38 -11.04 -3.83 9.16
N LEU A 39 -12.07 -4.55 9.60
CA LEU A 39 -12.13 -6.01 9.42
C LEU A 39 -12.52 -6.44 7.99
N ASP A 40 -12.92 -5.50 7.13
CA ASP A 40 -13.14 -5.74 5.70
C ASP A 40 -11.83 -5.73 4.89
N THR A 41 -10.68 -5.42 5.54
CA THR A 41 -9.34 -5.53 4.98
C THR A 41 -8.65 -6.83 5.43
N TRP A 42 -7.39 -7.04 5.02
CA TRP A 42 -6.62 -8.19 5.48
C TRP A 42 -6.35 -8.19 6.99
N ALA A 43 -6.51 -7.05 7.68
CA ALA A 43 -6.47 -7.01 9.14
C ALA A 43 -7.56 -7.88 9.79
N GLY A 44 -8.72 -8.05 9.15
CA GLY A 44 -9.75 -9.01 9.54
C GLY A 44 -9.38 -10.49 9.30
N TYR A 45 -8.35 -10.73 8.51
CA TYR A 45 -7.86 -12.06 8.12
C TYR A 45 -6.40 -12.26 8.53
N ALA A 46 -6.09 -11.95 9.77
CA ALA A 46 -4.70 -11.86 10.28
C ALA A 46 -3.89 -13.16 10.08
N ILE A 47 -4.51 -14.34 10.21
CA ILE A 47 -3.83 -15.63 10.03
C ILE A 47 -3.43 -15.86 8.56
N PRO A 48 -4.33 -15.76 7.56
CA PRO A 48 -3.94 -15.85 6.15
C PRO A 48 -2.93 -14.79 5.74
N ARG A 49 -3.08 -13.54 6.23
CA ARG A 49 -2.13 -12.46 5.99
C ARG A 49 -0.73 -12.83 6.47
N ARG A 50 -0.62 -13.25 7.73
CA ARG A 50 0.65 -13.67 8.33
C ARG A 50 1.28 -14.80 7.53
N ARG A 51 0.53 -15.86 7.20
CA ARG A 51 1.03 -16.99 6.39
C ARG A 51 1.58 -16.56 5.04
N LEU A 52 0.92 -15.60 4.37
CA LEU A 52 1.41 -15.04 3.11
C LEU A 52 2.77 -14.35 3.30
N LEU A 53 2.86 -13.45 4.26
CA LEU A 53 4.07 -12.66 4.50
C LEU A 53 5.23 -13.52 5.04
N GLU A 54 4.95 -14.49 5.91
CA GLU A 54 5.94 -15.48 6.35
C GLU A 54 6.48 -16.29 5.18
N ARG A 55 5.60 -16.71 4.26
CA ARG A 55 6.04 -17.43 3.06
C ARG A 55 6.93 -16.57 2.18
N VAL A 56 6.60 -15.29 1.98
CA VAL A 56 7.44 -14.34 1.23
C VAL A 56 8.84 -14.29 1.84
N ARG A 57 8.95 -14.13 3.15
CA ARG A 57 10.22 -14.13 3.89
C ARG A 57 10.96 -15.48 3.77
N ASP A 58 10.29 -16.57 4.12
CA ASP A 58 10.92 -17.88 4.28
C ASP A 58 11.39 -18.48 2.94
N ARG A 59 10.66 -18.16 1.86
CA ARG A 59 11.03 -18.55 0.49
C ARG A 59 11.92 -17.52 -0.20
N ARG A 60 12.26 -16.42 0.46
CA ARG A 60 13.08 -15.33 -0.09
C ARG A 60 12.50 -14.83 -1.42
N ILE A 61 11.19 -14.57 -1.42
CA ILE A 61 10.47 -14.02 -2.58
C ILE A 61 10.72 -12.53 -2.63
N ASP A 62 11.77 -12.14 -3.33
CA ASP A 62 12.16 -10.73 -3.45
C ASP A 62 11.22 -9.95 -4.38
N ASN A 63 11.20 -8.62 -4.24
CA ASN A 63 10.55 -7.68 -5.12
C ASN A 63 9.03 -7.92 -5.24
N LEU A 64 8.38 -8.23 -4.12
CA LEU A 64 6.92 -8.31 -4.06
C LEU A 64 6.34 -6.92 -3.83
N VAL A 65 5.48 -6.49 -4.76
CA VAL A 65 4.70 -5.25 -4.66
C VAL A 65 3.22 -5.62 -4.66
N VAL A 66 2.47 -5.06 -3.73
CA VAL A 66 1.01 -5.19 -3.67
C VAL A 66 0.38 -3.91 -4.21
N LEU A 67 -0.54 -4.04 -5.16
CA LEU A 67 -1.36 -2.95 -5.68
C LEU A 67 -2.80 -3.16 -5.24
N THR A 68 -3.36 -2.14 -4.60
CA THR A 68 -4.65 -2.21 -3.92
C THR A 68 -5.53 -1.00 -4.27
N GLY A 69 -6.82 -1.14 -4.14
CA GLY A 69 -7.83 -0.08 -4.27
C GLY A 69 -8.73 0.04 -3.04
N ASP A 70 -10.04 0.15 -3.27
CA ASP A 70 -11.14 0.09 -2.29
C ASP A 70 -11.25 1.26 -1.30
N GLU A 71 -10.15 1.69 -0.71
CA GLU A 71 -10.10 2.66 0.39
C GLU A 71 -10.56 4.09 0.02
N HIS A 72 -10.68 4.39 -1.26
CA HIS A 72 -10.96 5.75 -1.76
C HIS A 72 -9.98 6.81 -1.23
N GLN A 73 -8.78 6.37 -0.92
CA GLN A 73 -7.63 7.16 -0.50
C GLN A 73 -6.35 6.54 -1.07
N ASN A 74 -5.31 7.34 -1.19
CA ASN A 74 -3.98 6.90 -1.56
C ASN A 74 -3.16 6.57 -0.31
N TYR A 75 -2.45 5.43 -0.35
CA TYR A 75 -1.47 5.09 0.68
C TYR A 75 -0.23 4.48 0.02
N ALA A 76 0.93 4.72 0.62
CA ALA A 76 2.15 3.98 0.35
C ALA A 76 2.73 3.49 1.67
N GLY A 77 3.12 2.22 1.74
CA GLY A 77 3.67 1.67 2.97
C GLY A 77 4.34 0.32 2.79
N GLU A 78 4.88 -0.15 3.88
CA GLU A 78 5.67 -1.36 4.00
C GLU A 78 4.85 -2.48 4.64
N LEU A 79 5.01 -3.70 4.17
CA LEU A 79 4.35 -4.87 4.74
C LEU A 79 5.30 -5.61 5.68
N HIS A 80 4.99 -5.55 6.97
CA HIS A 80 5.65 -6.31 8.01
C HIS A 80 4.80 -7.54 8.36
N ILE A 81 5.44 -8.64 8.81
CA ILE A 81 4.75 -9.86 9.23
C ILE A 81 3.81 -9.54 10.37
N ASP A 82 4.32 -8.85 11.38
CA ASP A 82 3.51 -8.26 12.45
C ASP A 82 3.44 -6.74 12.22
N GLY A 83 2.31 -6.23 11.81
CA GLY A 83 2.11 -4.80 11.61
C GLY A 83 2.09 -4.00 12.91
N ARG A 84 1.90 -4.68 14.05
CA ARG A 84 1.97 -4.04 15.38
C ARG A 84 3.39 -3.89 15.89
N ASP A 85 4.30 -4.72 15.38
CA ASP A 85 5.73 -4.62 15.67
C ASP A 85 6.53 -4.49 14.37
N PRO A 86 6.63 -3.28 13.80
CA PRO A 86 7.39 -3.04 12.59
C PRO A 86 8.90 -2.94 12.83
N SER A 87 9.41 -3.39 13.98
CA SER A 87 10.86 -3.36 14.31
C SER A 87 11.67 -4.31 13.41
N GLY A 88 11.02 -5.38 12.89
CA GLY A 88 11.61 -6.25 11.91
C GLY A 88 11.66 -5.62 10.51
N PRO A 89 12.48 -6.19 9.59
CA PRO A 89 12.51 -5.69 8.22
C PRO A 89 11.16 -5.91 7.52
N PRO A 90 10.74 -5.00 6.61
CA PRO A 90 9.60 -5.25 5.75
C PRO A 90 9.87 -6.43 4.82
N VAL A 91 8.82 -7.08 4.36
CA VAL A 91 8.91 -8.23 3.43
C VAL A 91 8.35 -7.91 2.05
N ALA A 92 7.56 -6.86 1.94
CA ALA A 92 6.97 -6.36 0.70
C ALA A 92 6.56 -4.90 0.83
N SER A 93 6.15 -4.29 -0.27
CA SER A 93 5.64 -2.93 -0.34
C SER A 93 4.18 -2.95 -0.78
N GLU A 94 3.36 -2.01 -0.32
CA GLU A 94 1.98 -1.85 -0.78
C GLU A 94 1.70 -0.41 -1.21
N PHE A 95 1.06 -0.26 -2.37
CA PHE A 95 0.54 0.99 -2.88
C PHE A 95 -0.97 0.86 -3.06
N VAL A 96 -1.72 1.64 -2.28
CA VAL A 96 -3.18 1.72 -2.36
C VAL A 96 -3.57 2.95 -3.15
N THR A 97 -4.36 2.76 -4.17
CA THR A 97 -4.80 3.85 -5.05
C THR A 97 -6.23 4.26 -4.72
N THR A 98 -6.47 5.56 -4.80
CA THR A 98 -7.79 6.17 -4.57
C THR A 98 -8.79 5.83 -5.67
N SER A 99 -10.05 6.25 -5.50
CA SER A 99 -11.08 6.22 -6.54
C SER A 99 -10.87 7.33 -7.58
N ILE A 100 -11.41 7.11 -8.78
CA ILE A 100 -11.39 8.11 -9.87
C ILE A 100 -12.31 9.30 -9.53
N SER A 101 -13.52 9.03 -9.00
CA SER A 101 -14.51 10.06 -8.70
C SER A 101 -15.40 9.79 -7.50
N SER A 102 -15.44 8.56 -7.00
CA SER A 102 -16.27 8.19 -5.85
C SER A 102 -15.92 9.00 -4.61
N SER A 103 -16.93 9.42 -3.86
CA SER A 103 -16.83 10.22 -2.62
C SER A 103 -16.46 11.70 -2.85
N GLY A 104 -16.76 12.25 -4.04
CA GLY A 104 -16.56 13.68 -4.36
C GLY A 104 -15.10 14.07 -4.50
N ASP A 105 -14.80 15.36 -4.35
CA ASP A 105 -13.47 15.90 -4.65
C ASP A 105 -12.36 15.37 -3.74
N GLY A 106 -12.71 14.99 -2.51
CA GLY A 106 -11.72 14.58 -1.54
C GLY A 106 -10.98 15.78 -0.94
N THR A 107 -9.85 15.50 -0.31
CA THR A 107 -9.00 16.52 0.30
C THR A 107 -7.55 16.02 0.30
N ASP A 108 -6.59 16.94 0.37
CA ASP A 108 -5.18 16.56 0.42
C ASP A 108 -4.88 15.62 1.59
N GLN A 109 -5.34 15.97 2.78
CA GLN A 109 -5.20 15.12 3.96
C GLN A 109 -6.41 15.25 4.88
N ARG A 110 -7.03 14.13 5.23
CA ARG A 110 -8.09 14.07 6.22
C ARG A 110 -7.53 14.24 7.63
N ALA A 111 -8.37 14.60 8.58
CA ALA A 111 -7.96 14.74 9.99
C ALA A 111 -7.37 13.46 10.57
N ASP A 112 -7.98 12.31 10.22
CA ASP A 112 -7.50 10.98 10.61
C ASP A 112 -6.21 10.57 9.90
N GLY A 113 -5.95 11.05 8.68
CA GLY A 113 -4.75 10.70 7.91
C GLY A 113 -3.44 11.11 8.56
N ARG A 114 -3.41 12.25 9.26
CA ARG A 114 -2.21 12.66 10.03
C ARG A 114 -1.95 11.72 11.20
N ARG A 115 -3.01 11.29 11.88
CA ARG A 115 -2.92 10.32 12.97
C ARG A 115 -2.46 8.97 12.45
N TYR A 116 -2.99 8.49 11.32
CA TYR A 116 -2.55 7.22 10.72
C TYR A 116 -1.04 7.22 10.44
N LEU A 117 -0.50 8.33 9.92
CA LEU A 117 0.94 8.46 9.68
C LEU A 117 1.77 8.47 10.98
N ALA A 118 1.22 9.01 12.07
CA ALA A 118 1.90 9.06 13.37
C ALA A 118 1.87 7.70 14.09
N ASP A 119 0.71 7.01 14.03
CA ASP A 119 0.47 5.77 14.79
C ASP A 119 0.96 4.51 14.04
N ASN A 120 1.20 4.61 12.73
CA ASN A 120 1.60 3.49 11.87
C ASN A 120 2.95 3.76 11.19
N PRO A 121 4.10 3.47 11.80
CA PRO A 121 5.43 3.83 11.29
C PRO A 121 5.80 3.15 9.95
N PHE A 122 5.14 2.06 9.60
CA PHE A 122 5.26 1.43 8.28
C PHE A 122 4.56 2.21 7.16
N LEU A 123 3.61 3.09 7.51
CA LEU A 123 2.92 3.95 6.56
C LEU A 123 3.80 5.16 6.21
N LYS A 124 4.07 5.38 4.94
CA LYS A 124 4.93 6.46 4.44
C LYS A 124 4.13 7.62 3.83
N PHE A 125 2.90 7.36 3.43
CA PHE A 125 2.05 8.35 2.75
C PHE A 125 0.57 8.05 2.92
N ASN A 126 -0.22 9.12 3.09
CA ASN A 126 -1.67 9.11 2.98
C ASN A 126 -2.14 10.41 2.30
N ASN A 127 -3.10 10.28 1.40
CA ASN A 127 -3.77 11.38 0.72
C ASN A 127 -5.20 10.95 0.34
N ALA A 128 -6.15 11.86 0.38
CA ALA A 128 -7.57 11.54 0.15
C ALA A 128 -8.18 12.27 -1.06
N GLN A 129 -7.37 12.78 -1.98
CA GLN A 129 -7.84 13.30 -3.26
C GLN A 129 -8.15 12.17 -4.25
N ARG A 130 -8.93 12.48 -5.28
CA ARG A 130 -9.26 11.55 -6.38
C ARG A 130 -8.11 11.49 -7.38
N GLY A 131 -7.99 10.36 -8.08
CA GLY A 131 -6.92 10.22 -9.06
C GLY A 131 -6.58 8.78 -9.39
N TYR A 132 -5.30 8.54 -9.68
CA TYR A 132 -4.75 7.23 -10.03
C TYR A 132 -3.26 7.16 -9.72
N ALA A 133 -2.73 5.94 -9.68
CA ALA A 133 -1.29 5.72 -9.58
C ALA A 133 -0.70 5.33 -10.94
N VAL A 134 0.51 5.82 -11.21
CA VAL A 134 1.33 5.42 -12.36
C VAL A 134 2.55 4.69 -11.83
N CYS A 135 2.79 3.48 -12.34
CA CYS A 135 3.96 2.71 -11.99
C CYS A 135 4.93 2.66 -13.16
N ASP A 136 6.16 3.13 -12.95
CA ASP A 136 7.29 2.97 -13.86
C ASP A 136 8.23 1.90 -13.30
N VAL A 137 8.45 0.83 -14.07
CA VAL A 137 9.11 -0.38 -13.59
C VAL A 137 10.30 -0.74 -14.46
N THR A 138 11.48 -0.71 -13.86
CA THR A 138 12.71 -1.22 -14.46
C THR A 138 13.19 -2.49 -13.76
N ALA A 139 14.30 -3.06 -14.17
CA ALA A 139 14.89 -4.20 -13.48
C ALA A 139 15.41 -3.82 -12.08
N GLU A 140 15.83 -2.57 -11.90
CA GLU A 140 16.48 -2.07 -10.68
C GLU A 140 15.50 -1.39 -9.73
N ARG A 141 14.40 -0.82 -10.24
CA ARG A 141 13.52 0.04 -9.47
C ARG A 141 12.06 -0.07 -9.91
N TRP A 142 11.18 -0.08 -8.94
CA TRP A 142 9.75 0.21 -9.08
C TRP A 142 9.49 1.62 -8.57
N GLN A 143 8.92 2.49 -9.39
CA GLN A 143 8.50 3.83 -8.99
C GLN A 143 6.98 3.94 -9.11
N THR A 144 6.35 4.52 -8.09
CA THR A 144 4.90 4.80 -8.07
C THR A 144 4.68 6.29 -7.89
N GLU A 145 3.98 6.92 -8.84
CA GLU A 145 3.54 8.30 -8.77
C GLU A 145 2.03 8.35 -8.47
N PHE A 146 1.64 9.07 -7.43
CA PHE A 146 0.24 9.35 -7.14
C PHE A 146 -0.19 10.63 -7.86
N LYS A 147 -0.97 10.44 -8.93
CA LYS A 147 -1.58 11.53 -9.71
C LYS A 147 -2.93 11.85 -9.09
N VAL A 148 -3.13 13.10 -8.70
CA VAL A 148 -4.37 13.54 -8.04
C VAL A 148 -4.98 14.75 -8.75
N LEU A 149 -6.31 14.83 -8.66
CA LEU A 149 -7.09 15.98 -9.09
C LEU A 149 -7.44 16.85 -7.88
N ASP A 150 -7.36 18.14 -8.03
CA ASP A 150 -7.81 19.10 -7.01
C ASP A 150 -9.32 19.04 -6.83
N LYS A 151 -10.06 18.69 -7.90
CA LYS A 151 -11.50 18.44 -7.86
C LYS A 151 -11.95 17.52 -9.00
N VAL A 152 -13.09 16.85 -8.79
CA VAL A 152 -13.78 15.99 -9.77
C VAL A 152 -15.26 16.36 -9.92
N SER A 153 -15.76 17.32 -9.13
CA SER A 153 -17.13 17.81 -9.15
C SER A 153 -17.50 18.51 -10.46
N ASP A 154 -16.51 19.02 -11.19
CA ASP A 154 -16.67 19.57 -12.54
C ASP A 154 -15.44 19.22 -13.41
N ARG A 155 -15.49 19.62 -14.70
CA ARG A 155 -14.44 19.31 -15.68
C ARG A 155 -13.22 20.23 -15.63
N SER A 156 -13.14 21.16 -14.69
CA SER A 156 -12.05 22.13 -14.58
C SER A 156 -10.95 21.68 -13.58
N GLY A 157 -11.05 20.47 -13.08
CA GLY A 157 -10.04 19.90 -12.18
C GLY A 157 -8.66 19.82 -12.82
N THR A 158 -7.63 20.14 -12.04
CA THR A 158 -6.22 20.11 -12.45
C THR A 158 -5.54 18.87 -11.91
N LEU A 159 -4.89 18.14 -12.81
CA LEU A 159 -4.10 16.95 -12.45
C LEU A 159 -2.69 17.35 -12.01
N SER A 160 -2.23 16.79 -10.91
CA SER A 160 -0.85 16.99 -10.44
C SER A 160 -0.26 15.70 -9.86
N THR A 161 1.06 15.62 -9.77
CA THR A 161 1.73 14.55 -9.01
C THR A 161 1.80 14.98 -7.54
N ARG A 162 1.11 14.27 -6.67
CA ARG A 162 1.07 14.58 -5.24
C ARG A 162 2.27 14.02 -4.48
N ALA A 163 2.72 12.86 -4.85
CA ALA A 163 3.87 12.20 -4.26
C ALA A 163 4.42 11.14 -5.20
N THR A 164 5.72 10.85 -5.06
CA THR A 164 6.42 9.79 -5.78
C THR A 164 7.22 8.96 -4.78
N PHE A 165 7.11 7.64 -4.91
CA PHE A 165 7.84 6.69 -4.09
C PHE A 165 8.53 5.64 -4.95
N ALA A 166 9.65 5.13 -4.45
CA ALA A 166 10.38 4.06 -5.08
C ALA A 166 10.61 2.88 -4.14
N VAL A 167 10.75 1.70 -4.76
CA VAL A 167 11.24 0.47 -4.16
C VAL A 167 12.43 0.00 -5.00
N VAL A 168 13.56 -0.21 -4.37
CA VAL A 168 14.77 -0.71 -5.03
C VAL A 168 14.73 -2.24 -5.07
N ALA A 169 15.14 -2.83 -6.18
CA ALA A 169 15.17 -4.29 -6.28
C ALA A 169 16.07 -4.92 -5.22
N GLY A 170 15.52 -5.86 -4.46
CA GLY A 170 16.18 -6.51 -3.33
C GLY A 170 15.95 -5.81 -1.97
N ASP A 171 15.30 -4.66 -1.96
CA ASP A 171 14.98 -3.92 -0.74
C ASP A 171 13.50 -3.47 -0.76
N PRO A 172 12.62 -4.08 0.04
CA PRO A 172 11.18 -3.79 0.01
C PRO A 172 10.80 -2.46 0.70
N ARG A 173 11.76 -1.67 1.18
CA ARG A 173 11.47 -0.37 1.78
C ARG A 173 10.91 0.61 0.77
N VAL A 174 9.93 1.38 1.20
CA VAL A 174 9.29 2.43 0.41
C VAL A 174 9.96 3.76 0.74
N VAL A 175 10.65 4.36 -0.24
CA VAL A 175 11.37 5.62 -0.07
C VAL A 175 10.83 6.70 -1.00
N PRO A 176 10.86 7.98 -0.60
CA PRO A 176 10.55 9.11 -1.50
C PRO A 176 11.49 9.13 -2.72
N ALA A 177 10.97 9.49 -3.90
CA ALA A 177 11.70 9.53 -5.17
C ALA A 177 11.53 10.87 -5.90
#